data_7c6501dad3e7c1149d4677e2be739382
#
_entry.id   7c6501dad3e7c1149d4677e2be739382
#
_cell.length_a   1.000
_cell.length_b   1.000
_cell.length_c   1.000
_cell.angle_alpha   90.00
_cell.angle_beta   90.00
_cell.angle_gamma   90.00
#
_symmetry.space_group_name_H-M   'P 1'
#
loop_
_entity.id
_entity.type
_entity.pdbx_description
1 polymer ?
#
loop_
_entity_poly.entity_id
_entity_poly.type
_entity_poly.pdbx_seq_one_letter_code
_entity_poly.pdbx_strand_id
1 'polypeptide(L)'
;MFVVERFQVQSRSPFELHQILTRLEKTPETTVDCELYLPEGEGPFGCVIALHGSLGWAYHHQDHINGWLDAGLAVCKINSFISRSIDTTVDDQLSVTHAMMLVDAFRAREVLEQNPKIGKIGISGWSLGGTVALYSAWNPIVEILGNPFDAHLS
;
A
#
# COMPACT_ATOMS: atom_id res chain seq x y z
N MET A 1 -8.05 -14.28 16.81
CA MET A 1 -7.86 -12.86 17.28
C MET A 1 -6.70 -12.27 16.50
N PHE A 2 -6.61 -10.97 16.31
CA PHE A 2 -5.48 -10.29 15.65
C PHE A 2 -5.13 -9.00 16.42
N VAL A 3 -3.90 -8.55 16.25
CA VAL A 3 -3.43 -7.28 16.82
C VAL A 3 -3.35 -6.24 15.70
N VAL A 4 -3.76 -5.00 15.97
CA VAL A 4 -3.63 -3.88 15.02
C VAL A 4 -2.56 -2.92 15.53
N GLU A 5 -1.52 -2.75 14.75
CA GLU A 5 -0.48 -1.75 14.95
C GLU A 5 -0.70 -0.60 13.95
N ARG A 6 -0.60 0.65 14.41
CA ARG A 6 -0.72 1.83 13.54
C ARG A 6 0.62 2.51 13.42
N PHE A 7 0.98 2.90 12.21
CA PHE A 7 2.22 3.62 11.94
C PHE A 7 2.02 4.60 10.78
N GLN A 8 2.97 5.51 10.61
CA GLN A 8 2.98 6.49 9.53
C GLN A 8 4.22 6.30 8.67
N VAL A 9 4.08 6.58 7.39
CA VAL A 9 5.20 6.61 6.45
C VAL A 9 5.32 8.00 5.83
N GLN A 10 6.56 8.44 5.63
CA GLN A 10 6.84 9.64 4.86
C GLN A 10 6.81 9.28 3.38
N SER A 11 5.84 9.81 2.69
CA SER A 11 5.59 9.56 1.28
C SER A 11 5.65 10.84 0.46
N ARG A 12 5.36 10.73 -0.82
CA ARG A 12 5.26 11.83 -1.75
C ARG A 12 4.02 11.72 -2.62
N SER A 13 3.62 12.82 -3.20
CA SER A 13 2.42 12.90 -4.05
C SER A 13 2.77 13.26 -5.49
N PRO A 14 3.45 12.35 -6.25
CA PRO A 14 3.62 12.54 -7.69
C PRO A 14 2.28 12.41 -8.38
N PHE A 15 1.97 13.31 -9.31
CA PHE A 15 0.72 13.28 -10.06
C PHE A 15 0.69 12.14 -11.09
N GLU A 16 1.84 11.82 -11.69
CA GLU A 16 1.98 10.82 -12.76
C GLU A 16 3.24 9.97 -12.60
N LEU A 17 3.29 8.80 -13.25
CA LEU A 17 4.42 7.89 -13.19
C LEU A 17 5.73 8.54 -13.67
N HIS A 18 5.66 9.41 -14.67
CA HIS A 18 6.84 10.14 -15.17
C HIS A 18 7.54 10.95 -14.07
N GLN A 19 6.78 11.52 -13.14
CA GLN A 19 7.38 12.25 -12.01
C GLN A 19 8.12 11.32 -11.06
N ILE A 20 7.66 10.08 -10.87
CA ILE A 20 8.41 9.09 -10.08
C ILE A 20 9.77 8.83 -10.74
N LEU A 21 9.78 8.63 -12.07
CA LEU A 21 10.98 8.26 -12.80
C LEU A 21 12.01 9.40 -12.95
N THR A 22 11.59 10.66 -12.90
CA THR A 22 12.45 11.79 -13.27
C THR A 22 12.68 12.83 -12.20
N ARG A 23 11.74 12.99 -11.24
CA ARG A 23 11.76 14.10 -10.27
C ARG A 23 10.97 13.84 -9.00
N LEU A 24 10.93 12.61 -8.51
CA LEU A 24 10.17 12.24 -7.32
C LEU A 24 10.43 13.18 -6.14
N GLU A 25 11.70 13.51 -5.89
CA GLU A 25 12.13 14.37 -4.77
C GLU A 25 11.62 15.83 -4.86
N LYS A 26 11.10 16.25 -6.02
CA LYS A 26 10.50 17.57 -6.23
C LYS A 26 8.97 17.56 -6.07
N THR A 27 8.37 16.39 -5.87
CA THR A 27 6.91 16.27 -5.66
C THR A 27 6.56 16.57 -4.20
N PRO A 28 5.30 16.97 -3.91
CA PRO A 28 4.88 17.30 -2.55
C PRO A 28 5.09 16.15 -1.58
N GLU A 29 5.56 16.46 -0.37
CA GLU A 29 5.65 15.50 0.72
C GLU A 29 4.28 15.22 1.32
N THR A 30 4.07 14.00 1.77
CA THR A 30 2.81 13.56 2.39
C THR A 30 3.12 12.52 3.46
N THR A 31 2.49 12.65 4.62
CA THR A 31 2.51 11.60 5.64
C THR A 31 1.29 10.71 5.45
N VAL A 32 1.51 9.40 5.35
CA VAL A 32 0.44 8.43 5.09
C VAL A 32 0.28 7.48 6.28
N ASP A 33 -0.95 7.36 6.75
CA ASP A 33 -1.32 6.45 7.83
C ASP A 33 -1.49 5.02 7.31
N CYS A 34 -0.94 4.07 8.06
CA CYS A 34 -1.01 2.64 7.78
C CYS A 34 -1.50 1.87 8.99
N GLU A 35 -2.24 0.79 8.75
CA GLU A 35 -2.70 -0.15 9.77
C GLU A 35 -2.18 -1.54 9.45
N LEU A 36 -1.35 -2.09 10.34
CA LEU A 36 -0.83 -3.44 10.24
C LEU A 36 -1.64 -4.37 11.14
N TYR A 37 -2.31 -5.31 10.52
CA TYR A 37 -3.04 -6.40 11.17
C TYR A 37 -2.13 -7.61 11.24
N LEU A 38 -1.87 -8.09 12.44
CA LEU A 38 -1.02 -9.25 12.71
C LEU A 38 -1.89 -10.42 13.17
N PRO A 39 -1.80 -11.61 12.56
CA PRO A 39 -2.46 -12.81 13.08
C PRO A 39 -1.83 -13.25 14.40
N GLU A 40 -2.47 -14.22 15.08
CA GLU A 40 -1.86 -14.83 16.28
C GLU A 40 -0.59 -15.58 15.94
N GLY A 41 0.39 -15.49 16.83
CA GLY A 41 1.67 -16.20 16.71
C GLY A 41 2.86 -15.27 16.83
N GLU A 42 4.04 -15.83 16.66
CA GLU A 42 5.31 -15.10 16.83
C GLU A 42 5.89 -14.55 15.51
N GLY A 43 5.44 -15.09 14.37
CA GLY A 43 5.99 -14.73 13.06
C GLY A 43 7.34 -15.41 12.77
N PRO A 44 8.10 -14.96 11.75
CA PRO A 44 7.71 -13.90 10.82
C PRO A 44 6.56 -14.32 9.89
N PHE A 45 5.59 -13.42 9.72
CA PHE A 45 4.43 -13.65 8.87
C PHE A 45 4.69 -13.17 7.44
N GLY A 46 4.17 -13.88 6.44
CA GLY A 46 3.97 -13.27 5.13
C GLY A 46 2.99 -12.11 5.27
N CYS A 47 3.21 -11.01 4.58
CA CYS A 47 2.39 -9.81 4.68
C CYS A 47 1.82 -9.41 3.33
N VAL A 48 0.55 -9.01 3.30
CA VAL A 48 -0.09 -8.42 2.13
C VAL A 48 -0.25 -6.92 2.36
N ILE A 49 0.39 -6.09 1.54
CA ILE A 49 0.05 -4.68 1.44
C ILE A 49 -1.24 -4.57 0.63
N ALA A 50 -2.28 -4.06 1.24
CA ALA A 50 -3.61 -3.96 0.67
C ALA A 50 -3.94 -2.51 0.29
N LEU A 51 -4.45 -2.32 -0.95
CA LEU A 51 -4.76 -1.03 -1.55
C LEU A 51 -6.23 -0.99 -1.99
N HIS A 52 -6.96 0.02 -1.52
CA HIS A 52 -8.35 0.23 -1.88
C HIS A 52 -8.55 0.75 -3.31
N GLY A 53 -9.76 0.69 -3.81
CA GLY A 53 -10.18 1.29 -5.09
C GLY A 53 -10.58 2.77 -4.97
N SER A 54 -11.18 3.31 -6.04
CA SER A 54 -11.60 4.72 -6.13
C SER A 54 -12.67 5.14 -5.12
N LEU A 55 -13.38 4.19 -4.53
CA LEU A 55 -14.35 4.43 -3.44
C LEU A 55 -13.70 4.49 -2.03
N GLY A 56 -12.38 4.35 -1.94
CA GLY A 56 -11.71 4.20 -0.65
C GLY A 56 -11.93 2.81 -0.05
N TRP A 57 -11.69 2.68 1.25
CA TRP A 57 -11.95 1.43 1.98
C TRP A 57 -13.44 1.22 2.16
N ALA A 58 -13.93 0.01 1.83
CA ALA A 58 -15.32 -0.39 1.92
C ALA A 58 -15.45 -1.73 2.66
N TYR A 59 -16.67 -2.05 3.11
CA TYR A 59 -16.94 -3.22 3.95
C TYR A 59 -16.49 -4.54 3.31
N HIS A 60 -16.68 -4.71 2.00
CA HIS A 60 -16.27 -5.95 1.31
C HIS A 60 -14.76 -6.20 1.34
N HIS A 61 -13.93 -5.16 1.49
CA HIS A 61 -12.48 -5.35 1.64
C HIS A 61 -12.14 -6.06 2.96
N GLN A 62 -12.96 -5.86 4.00
CA GLN A 62 -12.73 -6.49 5.31
C GLN A 62 -12.85 -8.01 5.25
N ASP A 63 -13.72 -8.54 4.41
CA ASP A 63 -13.86 -10.00 4.23
C ASP A 63 -12.57 -10.61 3.65
N HIS A 64 -11.96 -9.94 2.68
CA HIS A 64 -10.67 -10.37 2.12
C HIS A 64 -9.54 -10.27 3.16
N ILE A 65 -9.50 -9.17 3.92
CA ILE A 65 -8.51 -8.96 4.98
C ILE A 65 -8.64 -10.08 6.02
N ASN A 66 -9.86 -10.39 6.47
CA ASN A 66 -10.12 -11.48 7.40
C ASN A 66 -9.67 -12.83 6.83
N GLY A 67 -9.95 -13.11 5.55
CA GLY A 67 -9.51 -14.32 4.89
C GLY A 67 -7.98 -14.49 4.86
N TRP A 68 -7.23 -13.42 4.64
CA TRP A 68 -5.76 -13.46 4.71
C TRP A 68 -5.26 -13.67 6.14
N LEU A 69 -5.86 -13.00 7.12
CA LEU A 69 -5.54 -13.19 8.54
C LEU A 69 -5.83 -14.62 8.99
N ASP A 70 -6.97 -15.21 8.60
CA ASP A 70 -7.33 -16.60 8.87
C ASP A 70 -6.36 -17.59 8.20
N ALA A 71 -5.78 -17.20 7.07
CA ALA A 71 -4.72 -17.97 6.40
C ALA A 71 -3.33 -17.77 7.04
N GLY A 72 -3.21 -17.01 8.13
CA GLY A 72 -1.95 -16.76 8.84
C GLY A 72 -1.07 -15.68 8.19
N LEU A 73 -1.62 -14.83 7.33
CA LEU A 73 -0.92 -13.71 6.73
C LEU A 73 -1.19 -12.41 7.51
N ALA A 74 -0.17 -11.60 7.69
CA ALA A 74 -0.34 -10.22 8.11
C ALA A 74 -0.91 -9.37 6.97
N VAL A 75 -1.62 -8.30 7.29
CA VAL A 75 -2.19 -7.38 6.30
C VAL A 75 -1.87 -5.94 6.67
N CYS A 76 -1.26 -5.20 5.76
CA CYS A 76 -1.05 -3.77 5.91
C CYS A 76 -2.01 -2.98 5.02
N LYS A 77 -2.97 -2.30 5.63
CA LYS A 77 -3.86 -1.35 4.95
C LYS A 77 -3.17 0.00 4.82
N ILE A 78 -3.16 0.55 3.62
CA ILE A 78 -2.63 1.89 3.36
C ILE A 78 -3.80 2.86 3.19
N ASN A 79 -3.82 3.93 3.99
CA ASN A 79 -4.88 4.93 4.00
C ASN A 79 -4.54 6.14 3.09
N SER A 80 -4.25 5.87 1.81
CA SER A 80 -3.79 6.89 0.85
C SER A 80 -4.76 8.06 0.66
N PHE A 81 -6.07 7.81 0.71
CA PHE A 81 -7.09 8.85 0.54
C PHE A 81 -7.27 9.68 1.80
N ILE A 82 -7.57 9.05 2.93
CA ILE A 82 -7.82 9.75 4.21
C ILE A 82 -6.61 10.60 4.61
N SER A 83 -5.40 10.09 4.39
CA SER A 83 -4.16 10.84 4.67
C SER A 83 -4.01 12.11 3.81
N ARG A 84 -4.76 12.21 2.71
CA ARG A 84 -4.83 13.40 1.82
C ARG A 84 -6.15 14.15 1.95
N SER A 85 -6.97 13.84 2.98
CA SER A 85 -8.30 14.43 3.21
C SER A 85 -9.28 14.20 2.04
N ILE A 86 -9.17 13.04 1.41
CA ILE A 86 -10.01 12.59 0.30
C ILE A 86 -10.78 11.35 0.75
N ASP A 87 -12.09 11.31 0.47
CA ASP A 87 -12.93 10.15 0.78
C ASP A 87 -13.05 9.21 -0.44
N THR A 88 -13.16 9.80 -1.63
CA THR A 88 -13.38 9.08 -2.89
C THR A 88 -12.80 9.85 -4.06
N THR A 89 -12.36 9.15 -5.10
CA THR A 89 -11.92 9.74 -6.37
C THR A 89 -12.87 9.46 -7.53
N VAL A 90 -14.08 8.98 -7.26
CA VAL A 90 -15.05 8.63 -8.33
C VAL A 90 -15.40 9.83 -9.20
N ASP A 91 -15.60 11.00 -8.60
CA ASP A 91 -15.94 12.23 -9.30
C ASP A 91 -14.70 13.04 -9.72
N ASP A 92 -13.53 12.77 -9.13
CA ASP A 92 -12.26 13.42 -9.44
C ASP A 92 -11.09 12.44 -9.32
N GLN A 93 -10.85 11.69 -10.39
CA GLN A 93 -9.77 10.69 -10.48
C GLN A 93 -8.35 11.30 -10.35
N LEU A 94 -8.24 12.62 -10.39
CA LEU A 94 -6.96 13.33 -10.32
C LEU A 94 -6.59 13.78 -8.91
N SER A 95 -7.52 13.74 -7.96
CA SER A 95 -7.27 14.17 -6.57
C SER A 95 -6.29 13.24 -5.84
N VAL A 96 -6.36 11.93 -6.07
CA VAL A 96 -5.33 10.96 -5.67
C VAL A 96 -5.12 9.97 -6.81
N THR A 97 -3.91 9.95 -7.37
CA THR A 97 -3.58 9.13 -8.53
C THR A 97 -2.94 7.81 -8.13
N HIS A 98 -2.90 6.86 -9.06
CA HIS A 98 -2.15 5.61 -8.89
C HIS A 98 -0.65 5.84 -8.63
N ALA A 99 -0.06 6.92 -9.16
CA ALA A 99 1.33 7.26 -8.89
C ALA A 99 1.57 7.62 -7.42
N MET A 100 0.66 8.36 -6.79
CA MET A 100 0.71 8.68 -5.35
C MET A 100 0.62 7.40 -4.51
N MET A 101 -0.37 6.55 -4.78
CA MET A 101 -0.58 5.30 -4.05
C MET A 101 0.58 4.32 -4.24
N LEU A 102 1.23 4.34 -5.39
CA LEU A 102 2.39 3.50 -5.68
C LEU A 102 3.58 3.86 -4.78
N VAL A 103 3.87 5.15 -4.62
CA VAL A 103 4.91 5.61 -3.68
C VAL A 103 4.54 5.24 -2.26
N ASP A 104 3.29 5.44 -1.84
CA ASP A 104 2.81 5.06 -0.51
C ASP A 104 3.06 3.57 -0.21
N ALA A 105 2.77 2.70 -1.18
CA ALA A 105 2.96 1.25 -1.06
C ALA A 105 4.43 0.87 -0.85
N PHE A 106 5.34 1.46 -1.63
CA PHE A 106 6.77 1.20 -1.48
C PHE A 106 7.32 1.75 -0.15
N ARG A 107 6.88 2.93 0.30
CA ARG A 107 7.27 3.49 1.61
C ARG A 107 6.78 2.62 2.78
N ALA A 108 5.55 2.11 2.69
CA ALA A 108 5.04 1.15 3.67
C ALA A 108 5.88 -0.14 3.68
N ARG A 109 6.25 -0.65 2.49
CA ARG A 109 7.12 -1.82 2.37
C ARG A 109 8.47 -1.61 3.07
N GLU A 110 9.13 -0.46 2.87
CA GLU A 110 10.40 -0.12 3.52
C GLU A 110 10.31 -0.21 5.06
N VAL A 111 9.21 0.27 5.64
CA VAL A 111 8.97 0.19 7.10
C VAL A 111 8.71 -1.25 7.53
N LEU A 112 7.89 -1.98 6.79
CA LEU A 112 7.55 -3.38 7.10
C LEU A 112 8.76 -4.30 7.03
N GLU A 113 9.71 -4.06 6.14
CA GLU A 113 10.97 -4.82 6.05
C GLU A 113 11.82 -4.76 7.31
N GLN A 114 11.67 -3.71 8.11
CA GLN A 114 12.38 -3.53 9.37
C GLN A 114 11.63 -4.18 10.55
N ASN A 115 10.41 -4.64 10.35
CA ASN A 115 9.62 -5.27 11.40
C ASN A 115 9.98 -6.76 11.51
N PRO A 116 10.54 -7.23 12.64
CA PRO A 116 10.98 -8.63 12.80
C PRO A 116 9.83 -9.65 12.71
N LYS A 117 8.59 -9.21 12.86
CA LYS A 117 7.40 -10.05 12.70
C LYS A 117 6.98 -10.25 11.25
N ILE A 118 7.58 -9.52 10.30
CA ILE A 118 7.21 -9.56 8.88
C ILE A 118 8.31 -10.25 8.07
N GLY A 119 7.90 -11.20 7.25
CA GLY A 119 8.74 -11.92 6.31
C GLY A 119 8.57 -11.42 4.87
N LYS A 120 8.13 -12.28 3.98
CA LYS A 120 7.85 -11.91 2.58
C LYS A 120 6.68 -10.94 2.48
N ILE A 121 6.75 -10.01 1.55
CA ILE A 121 5.76 -8.94 1.37
C ILE A 121 5.20 -8.96 -0.04
N GLY A 122 3.93 -9.32 -0.16
CA GLY A 122 3.15 -9.19 -1.39
C GLY A 122 2.32 -7.91 -1.40
N ILE A 123 1.77 -7.59 -2.56
CA ILE A 123 0.87 -6.44 -2.77
C ILE A 123 -0.42 -6.91 -3.45
N SER A 124 -1.54 -6.40 -2.99
CA SER A 124 -2.86 -6.64 -3.57
C SER A 124 -3.68 -5.37 -3.58
N GLY A 125 -4.56 -5.24 -4.57
CA GLY A 125 -5.40 -4.07 -4.67
C GLY A 125 -6.67 -4.29 -5.49
N TRP A 126 -7.65 -3.42 -5.27
CA TRP A 126 -8.93 -3.45 -5.97
C TRP A 126 -9.06 -2.22 -6.90
N SER A 127 -9.47 -2.44 -8.15
CA SER A 127 -9.69 -1.36 -9.12
C SER A 127 -8.47 -0.45 -9.23
N LEU A 128 -8.55 0.81 -8.79
CA LEU A 128 -7.41 1.74 -8.73
C LEU A 128 -6.21 1.12 -8.01
N GLY A 129 -6.43 0.49 -6.84
CA GLY A 129 -5.38 -0.23 -6.11
C GLY A 129 -4.83 -1.44 -6.87
N GLY A 130 -5.65 -2.12 -7.66
CA GLY A 130 -5.23 -3.19 -8.56
C GLY A 130 -4.27 -2.69 -9.65
N THR A 131 -4.54 -1.52 -10.22
CA THR A 131 -3.63 -0.85 -11.15
C THR A 131 -2.29 -0.53 -10.48
N VAL A 132 -2.31 -0.10 -9.22
CA VAL A 132 -1.08 0.14 -8.44
C VAL A 132 -0.31 -1.16 -8.24
N ALA A 133 -0.99 -2.24 -7.87
CA ALA A 133 -0.36 -3.56 -7.71
C ALA A 133 0.30 -4.04 -9.00
N LEU A 134 -0.32 -3.78 -10.15
CA LEU A 134 0.25 -4.10 -11.47
C LEU A 134 1.51 -3.27 -11.76
N TYR A 135 1.45 -1.93 -11.58
CA TYR A 135 2.60 -1.06 -11.83
C TYR A 135 3.76 -1.29 -10.85
N SER A 136 3.50 -1.80 -9.66
CA SER A 136 4.56 -2.12 -8.70
C SER A 136 5.52 -3.22 -9.17
N ALA A 137 5.13 -4.00 -10.19
CA ALA A 137 5.97 -5.00 -10.83
C ALA A 137 6.81 -4.45 -12.00
N TRP A 138 6.59 -3.19 -12.40
CA TRP A 138 7.29 -2.61 -13.55
C TRP A 138 8.71 -2.22 -13.18
N ASN A 139 9.72 -2.81 -13.86
CA ASN A 139 11.13 -2.63 -13.52
C ASN A 139 11.58 -1.18 -13.34
N PRO A 140 11.24 -0.21 -14.20
CA PRO A 140 11.63 1.18 -13.98
C PRO A 140 11.15 1.79 -12.67
N ILE A 141 9.98 1.37 -12.18
CA ILE A 141 9.45 1.78 -10.88
C ILE A 141 10.25 1.14 -9.74
N VAL A 142 10.51 -0.17 -9.85
CA VAL A 142 11.29 -0.91 -8.85
C VAL A 142 12.71 -0.32 -8.71
N GLU A 143 13.36 0.02 -9.83
CA GLU A 143 14.70 0.64 -9.82
C GLU A 143 14.77 1.96 -9.06
N ILE A 144 13.67 2.73 -9.06
CA ILE A 144 13.59 4.04 -8.38
C ILE A 144 13.08 3.90 -6.94
N LEU A 145 12.02 3.10 -6.72
CA LEU A 145 11.32 3.05 -5.43
C LEU A 145 11.89 2.02 -4.46
N GLY A 146 12.65 1.05 -4.93
CA GLY A 146 13.33 0.09 -4.07
C GLY A 146 12.96 -1.36 -4.34
N ASN A 147 13.06 -2.22 -3.33
CA ASN A 147 12.90 -3.67 -3.46
C ASN A 147 11.55 -4.08 -4.08
N PRO A 148 11.54 -5.09 -4.97
CA PRO A 148 10.31 -5.61 -5.55
C PRO A 148 9.46 -6.32 -4.49
N PHE A 149 8.15 -6.36 -4.71
CA PHE A 149 7.26 -7.21 -3.93
C PHE A 149 7.47 -8.69 -4.29
N ASP A 150 7.28 -9.58 -3.32
CA ASP A 150 7.42 -11.03 -3.51
C ASP A 150 6.25 -11.64 -4.30
N ALA A 151 5.09 -10.98 -4.31
CA ALA A 151 3.91 -11.38 -5.06
C ALA A 151 3.04 -10.16 -5.39
N HIS A 152 2.34 -10.23 -6.52
CA HIS A 152 1.43 -9.19 -7.00
C HIS A 152 0.06 -9.81 -7.31
N LEU A 153 -1.01 -9.20 -6.81
CA LEU A 153 -2.39 -9.61 -7.07
C LEU A 153 -3.22 -8.36 -7.39
N SER A 154 -3.74 -8.28 -8.60
CA SER A 154 -4.56 -7.18 -9.11
C SER A 154 -5.96 -7.65 -9.53
#